data_f0daeeed4672d0e99ecb8b64f6fb779b
#
_entry.id   f0daeeed4672d0e99ecb8b64f6fb779b
#
_cell.length_a   1.000
_cell.length_b   1.000
_cell.length_c   1.000
_cell.angle_alpha   90.00
_cell.angle_beta   90.00
_cell.angle_gamma   90.00
#
_symmetry.space_group_name_H-M   'P 1'
#
loop_
_entity.id
_entity.type
_entity.pdbx_description
1 polymer ?
#
loop_
_entity_poly.entity_id
_entity_poly.type
_entity_poly.pdbx_seq_one_letter_code
_entity_poly.pdbx_strand_id
1 'polypeptide(L)'
;MKRTSGDRAFSLTVLLPFAVAIGYLHYSKDVPFKCFIYGSGSWGFGCILKLVLYHGVVRRLRHDPSRILGTAALNGLVSGITELGFALVFFAFLPVLTFWEVVAFGVGIGTIEAFVGATTANPLKGTALEKSADELEAMVGRLSGGPRLVYGYILPFSERVIAAVIHIGTRGLVYVAYHSANPLPLVMALAAFFLADGIIGYRLIHQGRLCDLRALNKTYAGLSAIAVIVLAGFLLYWPEGGYG
;
A
#
# COMPACT_ATOMS: atom_id res chain seq x y z
N MET A 1 -10.05 -19.10 15.85
CA MET A 1 -8.98 -20.12 15.74
C MET A 1 -7.68 -19.52 16.26
N LYS A 2 -6.89 -20.20 17.13
CA LYS A 2 -5.57 -19.71 17.52
C LYS A 2 -4.64 -19.92 16.33
N ARG A 3 -4.06 -18.84 15.78
CA ARG A 3 -3.00 -18.94 14.75
C ARG A 3 -1.92 -19.89 15.26
N THR A 4 -1.57 -20.87 14.46
CA THR A 4 -0.47 -21.81 14.78
C THR A 4 0.86 -21.08 14.72
N SER A 5 1.91 -21.66 15.32
CA SER A 5 3.27 -21.08 15.24
C SER A 5 3.76 -20.99 13.79
N GLY A 6 3.30 -21.90 12.91
CA GLY A 6 3.61 -21.86 11.48
C GLY A 6 3.00 -20.67 10.74
N ASP A 7 1.77 -20.27 11.10
CA ASP A 7 1.09 -19.13 10.47
C ASP A 7 1.78 -17.80 10.82
N ARG A 8 2.31 -17.69 12.06
CA ARG A 8 3.10 -16.52 12.49
C ARG A 8 4.45 -16.46 11.78
N ALA A 9 5.15 -17.58 11.65
CA ALA A 9 6.42 -17.64 10.93
C ALA A 9 6.23 -17.21 9.47
N PHE A 10 5.18 -17.69 8.79
CA PHE A 10 4.88 -17.27 7.44
C PHE A 10 4.54 -15.77 7.34
N SER A 11 3.74 -15.24 8.26
CA SER A 11 3.42 -13.80 8.29
C SER A 11 4.67 -12.93 8.38
N LEU A 12 5.73 -13.38 9.03
CA LEU A 12 6.99 -12.66 9.12
C LEU A 12 7.88 -12.81 7.86
N THR A 13 7.72 -13.90 7.09
CA THR A 13 8.51 -14.07 5.85
C THR A 13 8.18 -13.02 4.79
N VAL A 14 7.00 -12.42 4.83
CA VAL A 14 6.64 -11.29 3.95
C VAL A 14 7.48 -10.03 4.19
N LEU A 15 8.19 -9.94 5.32
CA LEU A 15 9.14 -8.85 5.61
C LEU A 15 10.51 -9.05 4.96
N LEU A 16 10.83 -10.26 4.52
CA LEU A 16 12.17 -10.57 3.97
C LEU A 16 12.57 -9.68 2.78
N PRO A 17 11.71 -9.44 1.76
CA PRO A 17 12.08 -8.57 0.64
C PRO A 17 12.37 -7.14 1.08
N PHE A 18 11.69 -6.65 2.12
CA PHE A 18 11.94 -5.33 2.68
C PHE A 18 13.28 -5.28 3.42
N ALA A 19 13.61 -6.31 4.20
CA ALA A 19 14.91 -6.40 4.87
C ALA A 19 16.06 -6.40 3.84
N VAL A 20 15.91 -7.15 2.74
CA VAL A 20 16.89 -7.17 1.64
C VAL A 20 16.96 -5.80 0.96
N ALA A 21 15.84 -5.14 0.67
CA ALA A 21 15.82 -3.82 0.06
C ALA A 21 16.46 -2.76 0.95
N ILE A 22 16.16 -2.75 2.26
CA ILE A 22 16.78 -1.85 3.24
C ILE A 22 18.29 -2.08 3.29
N GLY A 23 18.73 -3.34 3.41
CA GLY A 23 20.15 -3.68 3.42
C GLY A 23 20.85 -3.21 2.15
N TYR A 24 20.29 -3.49 0.98
CA TYR A 24 20.85 -3.05 -0.30
C TYR A 24 20.96 -1.52 -0.40
N LEU A 25 19.89 -0.79 -0.09
CA LEU A 25 19.88 0.66 -0.16
C LEU A 25 20.86 1.27 0.85
N HIS A 26 20.89 0.76 2.07
CA HIS A 26 21.78 1.29 3.10
C HIS A 26 23.27 1.03 2.81
N TYR A 27 23.63 -0.22 2.47
CA TYR A 27 25.04 -0.59 2.30
C TYR A 27 25.59 -0.36 0.89
N SER A 28 24.77 -0.43 -0.16
CA SER A 28 25.22 -0.32 -1.55
C SER A 28 24.94 1.03 -2.19
N LYS A 29 24.03 1.84 -1.62
CA LYS A 29 23.65 3.16 -2.11
C LYS A 29 23.88 4.26 -1.07
N ASP A 30 24.50 3.94 0.06
CA ASP A 30 24.80 4.86 1.17
C ASP A 30 23.58 5.65 1.69
N VAL A 31 22.38 5.05 1.59
CA VAL A 31 21.14 5.71 2.02
C VAL A 31 21.07 5.73 3.54
N PRO A 32 20.91 6.92 4.16
CA PRO A 32 20.76 7.04 5.60
C PRO A 32 19.51 6.32 6.12
N PHE A 33 19.64 5.56 7.22
CA PHE A 33 18.51 4.79 7.79
C PHE A 33 17.30 5.66 8.16
N LYS A 34 17.52 6.94 8.49
CA LYS A 34 16.46 7.92 8.76
C LYS A 34 15.43 8.06 7.62
N CYS A 35 15.82 7.82 6.35
CA CYS A 35 14.89 7.93 5.22
C CYS A 35 13.78 6.88 5.31
N PHE A 36 14.09 5.65 5.74
CA PHE A 36 13.10 4.61 5.99
C PHE A 36 12.18 4.98 7.17
N ILE A 37 12.74 5.55 8.24
CA ILE A 37 11.97 6.00 9.41
C ILE A 37 11.01 7.13 9.02
N TYR A 38 11.45 8.09 8.23
CA TYR A 38 10.60 9.20 7.77
C TYR A 38 9.45 8.69 6.91
N GLY A 39 9.71 7.75 6.00
CA GLY A 39 8.66 7.10 5.24
C GLY A 39 7.64 6.40 6.12
N SER A 40 8.12 5.55 7.05
CA SER A 40 7.25 4.85 8.01
C SER A 40 6.43 5.83 8.87
N GLY A 41 7.03 6.91 9.33
CA GLY A 41 6.36 7.96 10.11
C GLY A 41 5.28 8.67 9.31
N SER A 42 5.58 9.08 8.07
CA SER A 42 4.62 9.76 7.21
C SER A 42 3.36 8.91 6.97
N TRP A 43 3.53 7.61 6.72
CA TRP A 43 2.43 6.67 6.58
C TRP A 43 1.64 6.52 7.88
N GLY A 44 2.32 6.39 9.02
CA GLY A 44 1.66 6.27 10.32
C GLY A 44 0.75 7.47 10.64
N PHE A 45 1.23 8.69 10.43
CA PHE A 45 0.42 9.90 10.59
C PHE A 45 -0.74 9.96 9.58
N GLY A 46 -0.49 9.60 8.31
CA GLY A 46 -1.52 9.50 7.28
C GLY A 46 -2.62 8.52 7.68
N CYS A 47 -2.26 7.34 8.19
CA CYS A 47 -3.21 6.34 8.67
C CYS A 47 -4.03 6.80 9.88
N ILE A 48 -3.42 7.51 10.85
CA ILE A 48 -4.15 8.06 11.99
C ILE A 48 -5.20 9.05 11.50
N LEU A 49 -4.83 10.00 10.63
CA LEU A 49 -5.79 10.96 10.08
C LEU A 49 -6.86 10.28 9.24
N LYS A 50 -6.49 9.28 8.42
CA LYS A 50 -7.44 8.45 7.65
C LYS A 50 -8.47 7.79 8.55
N LEU A 51 -8.05 7.21 9.68
CA LEU A 51 -8.96 6.59 10.65
C LEU A 51 -9.93 7.61 11.26
N VAL A 52 -9.44 8.79 11.65
CA VAL A 52 -10.29 9.88 12.19
C VAL A 52 -11.35 10.31 11.16
N LEU A 53 -10.94 10.56 9.91
CA LEU A 53 -11.85 10.94 8.84
C LEU A 53 -12.82 9.81 8.47
N TYR A 54 -12.33 8.57 8.48
CA TYR A 54 -13.16 7.41 8.22
C TYR A 54 -14.28 7.26 9.25
N HIS A 55 -13.97 7.35 10.53
CA HIS A 55 -14.97 7.27 11.59
C HIS A 55 -15.94 8.47 11.59
N GLY A 56 -15.45 9.67 11.28
CA GLY A 56 -16.27 10.88 11.28
C GLY A 56 -17.20 11.00 10.07
N VAL A 57 -16.72 10.66 8.87
CA VAL A 57 -17.40 10.95 7.60
C VAL A 57 -17.85 9.67 6.88
N VAL A 58 -16.91 8.79 6.57
CA VAL A 58 -17.17 7.63 5.69
C VAL A 58 -18.12 6.63 6.34
N ARG A 59 -18.02 6.43 7.64
CA ARG A 59 -18.92 5.52 8.38
C ARG A 59 -20.40 5.93 8.30
N ARG A 60 -20.67 7.23 8.24
CA ARG A 60 -22.05 7.74 8.13
C ARG A 60 -22.69 7.50 6.75
N LEU A 61 -21.88 7.34 5.72
CA LEU A 61 -22.31 7.11 4.34
C LEU A 61 -22.45 5.62 3.97
N ARG A 62 -22.01 4.72 4.85
CA ARG A 62 -21.87 3.28 4.58
C ARG A 62 -23.16 2.48 4.50
N HIS A 63 -24.30 3.03 4.91
CA HIS A 63 -25.51 2.23 5.10
C HIS A 63 -26.35 2.02 3.83
N ASP A 64 -25.93 2.55 2.69
CA ASP A 64 -26.67 2.40 1.43
C ASP A 64 -25.87 1.52 0.44
N PRO A 65 -26.31 0.26 0.17
CA PRO A 65 -25.67 -0.62 -0.81
C PRO A 65 -25.64 -0.03 -2.21
N SER A 66 -26.57 0.88 -2.56
CA SER A 66 -26.62 1.55 -3.86
C SER A 66 -25.44 2.53 -4.06
N ARG A 67 -24.77 2.93 -2.98
CA ARG A 67 -23.65 3.91 -2.97
C ARG A 67 -22.27 3.29 -2.87
N ILE A 68 -22.14 1.99 -3.11
CA ILE A 68 -20.84 1.27 -2.98
C ILE A 68 -19.73 1.95 -3.79
N LEU A 69 -20.02 2.38 -5.01
CA LEU A 69 -19.01 3.04 -5.86
C LEU A 69 -18.61 4.41 -5.30
N GLY A 70 -19.59 5.20 -4.83
CA GLY A 70 -19.33 6.51 -4.22
C GLY A 70 -18.51 6.39 -2.94
N THR A 71 -18.81 5.39 -2.11
CA THR A 71 -18.05 5.13 -0.88
C THR A 71 -16.64 4.63 -1.19
N ALA A 72 -16.49 3.80 -2.23
CA ALA A 72 -15.19 3.36 -2.73
C ALA A 72 -14.33 4.54 -3.20
N ALA A 73 -14.93 5.42 -4.01
CA ALA A 73 -14.28 6.64 -4.49
C ALA A 73 -13.86 7.57 -3.34
N LEU A 74 -14.75 7.78 -2.37
CA LEU A 74 -14.44 8.59 -1.19
C LEU A 74 -13.32 7.97 -0.35
N ASN A 75 -13.32 6.66 -0.16
CA ASN A 75 -12.25 5.97 0.56
C ASN A 75 -10.88 6.15 -0.12
N GLY A 76 -10.82 5.99 -1.45
CA GLY A 76 -9.60 6.21 -2.23
C GLY A 76 -9.13 7.67 -2.17
N LEU A 77 -10.07 8.62 -2.24
CA LEU A 77 -9.74 10.04 -2.13
C LEU A 77 -9.19 10.38 -0.74
N VAL A 78 -9.84 9.91 0.32
CA VAL A 78 -9.38 10.12 1.71
C VAL A 78 -8.00 9.49 1.90
N SER A 79 -7.76 8.26 1.43
CA SER A 79 -6.44 7.63 1.46
C SER A 79 -5.40 8.48 0.74
N GLY A 80 -5.67 8.88 -0.51
CA GLY A 80 -4.74 9.69 -1.29
C GLY A 80 -4.39 11.00 -0.60
N ILE A 81 -5.40 11.75 -0.13
CA ILE A 81 -5.18 13.04 0.52
C ILE A 81 -4.40 12.88 1.83
N THR A 82 -4.74 11.91 2.67
CA THR A 82 -4.07 11.75 3.97
C THR A 82 -2.66 11.22 3.82
N GLU A 83 -2.46 10.16 3.08
CA GLU A 83 -1.16 9.51 2.97
C GLU A 83 -0.17 10.30 2.09
N LEU A 84 -0.61 10.84 0.94
CA LEU A 84 0.26 11.66 0.10
C LEU A 84 0.43 13.07 0.67
N GLY A 85 -0.59 13.60 1.37
CA GLY A 85 -0.49 14.86 2.07
C GLY A 85 0.58 14.83 3.16
N PHE A 86 0.64 13.77 3.96
CA PHE A 86 1.72 13.64 4.95
C PHE A 86 3.09 13.40 4.29
N ALA A 87 3.17 12.67 3.18
CA ALA A 87 4.42 12.57 2.43
C ALA A 87 4.90 13.95 1.97
N LEU A 88 4.00 14.78 1.43
CA LEU A 88 4.30 16.15 1.02
C LEU A 88 4.78 17.00 2.21
N VAL A 89 4.09 16.92 3.36
CA VAL A 89 4.51 17.62 4.58
C VAL A 89 5.92 17.20 4.98
N PHE A 90 6.22 15.90 5.00
CA PHE A 90 7.56 15.43 5.32
C PHE A 90 8.61 15.97 4.35
N PHE A 91 8.34 15.92 3.04
CA PHE A 91 9.27 16.46 2.03
C PHE A 91 9.49 17.96 2.16
N ALA A 92 8.51 18.72 2.64
CA ALA A 92 8.66 20.16 2.90
C ALA A 92 9.61 20.47 4.08
N PHE A 93 9.80 19.55 5.02
CA PHE A 93 10.68 19.71 6.17
C PHE A 93 12.01 18.96 6.05
N LEU A 94 12.14 18.07 5.06
CA LEU A 94 13.37 17.33 4.82
C LEU A 94 14.31 18.15 3.90
N PRO A 95 15.64 17.94 3.99
CA PRO A 95 16.55 18.45 2.99
C PRO A 95 16.24 17.83 1.63
N VAL A 96 16.81 18.39 0.58
CA VAL A 96 16.72 17.81 -0.77
C VAL A 96 17.26 16.38 -0.72
N LEU A 97 16.46 15.44 -1.22
CA LEU A 97 16.75 14.01 -1.19
C LEU A 97 17.27 13.55 -2.55
N THR A 98 18.21 12.64 -2.52
CA THR A 98 18.65 11.90 -3.72
C THR A 98 17.55 10.92 -4.18
N PHE A 99 17.67 10.42 -5.41
CA PHE A 99 16.77 9.38 -5.94
C PHE A 99 16.63 8.19 -4.99
N TRP A 100 17.75 7.66 -4.49
CA TRP A 100 17.74 6.48 -3.64
C TRP A 100 17.16 6.75 -2.24
N GLU A 101 17.28 7.97 -1.74
CA GLU A 101 16.65 8.37 -0.47
C GLU A 101 15.12 8.45 -0.61
N VAL A 102 14.62 8.94 -1.75
CA VAL A 102 13.18 8.92 -2.05
C VAL A 102 12.66 7.49 -2.22
N VAL A 103 13.43 6.62 -2.89
CA VAL A 103 13.11 5.17 -2.97
C VAL A 103 13.05 4.57 -1.56
N ALA A 104 14.03 4.86 -0.70
CA ALA A 104 14.07 4.37 0.67
C ALA A 104 12.89 4.87 1.52
N PHE A 105 12.44 6.09 1.30
CA PHE A 105 11.22 6.62 1.93
C PHE A 105 10.01 5.76 1.58
N GLY A 106 9.82 5.42 0.30
CA GLY A 106 8.75 4.51 -0.15
C GLY A 106 8.89 3.08 0.39
N VAL A 107 10.12 2.54 0.45
CA VAL A 107 10.40 1.22 1.07
C VAL A 107 10.04 1.22 2.55
N GLY A 108 10.34 2.30 3.28
CA GLY A 108 9.98 2.45 4.69
C GLY A 108 8.47 2.35 4.92
N ILE A 109 7.67 2.96 4.04
CA ILE A 109 6.21 2.86 4.08
C ILE A 109 5.77 1.40 3.86
N GLY A 110 6.22 0.77 2.79
CA GLY A 110 5.87 -0.62 2.49
C GLY A 110 6.27 -1.57 3.63
N THR A 111 7.40 -1.31 4.27
CA THR A 111 7.90 -2.10 5.42
C THR A 111 6.95 -2.02 6.61
N ILE A 112 6.58 -0.81 7.04
CA ILE A 112 5.70 -0.65 8.20
C ILE A 112 4.29 -1.17 7.90
N GLU A 113 3.77 -0.97 6.70
CA GLU A 113 2.49 -1.53 6.28
C GLU A 113 2.51 -3.07 6.30
N ALA A 114 3.56 -3.69 5.74
CA ALA A 114 3.71 -5.14 5.78
C ALA A 114 3.85 -5.65 7.22
N PHE A 115 4.60 -4.96 8.07
CA PHE A 115 4.76 -5.29 9.49
C PHE A 115 3.43 -5.20 10.24
N VAL A 116 2.70 -4.11 10.08
CA VAL A 116 1.37 -3.95 10.69
C VAL A 116 0.43 -5.04 10.19
N GLY A 117 0.38 -5.31 8.89
CA GLY A 117 -0.45 -6.40 8.33
C GLY A 117 -0.07 -7.79 8.85
N ALA A 118 1.23 -8.04 9.11
CA ALA A 118 1.70 -9.33 9.64
C ALA A 118 1.46 -9.50 11.14
N THR A 119 1.53 -8.42 11.92
CA THR A 119 1.53 -8.47 13.39
C THR A 119 0.20 -8.12 14.04
N THR A 120 -0.60 -7.25 13.40
CA THR A 120 -1.92 -6.92 13.95
C THR A 120 -2.84 -8.12 13.84
N ALA A 121 -3.15 -8.70 14.99
CA ALA A 121 -4.15 -9.74 15.11
C ALA A 121 -5.52 -9.13 14.76
N ASN A 122 -5.90 -9.28 13.48
CA ASN A 122 -7.25 -9.03 12.97
C ASN A 122 -7.85 -7.67 13.41
N PRO A 123 -7.38 -6.51 12.86
CA PRO A 123 -7.99 -5.22 13.15
C PRO A 123 -9.46 -5.16 12.68
N LEU A 124 -9.92 -6.21 12.01
CA LEU A 124 -11.24 -6.37 11.41
C LEU A 124 -12.18 -7.19 12.31
N LYS A 125 -11.75 -7.56 13.54
CA LYS A 125 -12.54 -8.36 14.46
C LYS A 125 -13.95 -7.78 14.67
N GLY A 126 -14.97 -8.59 14.41
CA GLY A 126 -16.38 -8.18 14.48
C GLY A 126 -16.90 -7.42 13.26
N THR A 127 -16.15 -7.32 12.17
CA THR A 127 -16.60 -6.67 10.92
C THR A 127 -16.94 -7.69 9.83
N ALA A 128 -17.66 -7.26 8.80
CA ALA A 128 -17.90 -8.08 7.60
C ALA A 128 -16.60 -8.50 6.89
N LEU A 129 -15.52 -7.74 7.08
CA LEU A 129 -14.19 -8.01 6.58
C LEU A 129 -13.53 -9.20 7.26
N GLU A 130 -13.74 -9.38 8.58
CA GLU A 130 -13.26 -10.56 9.29
C GLU A 130 -13.86 -11.84 8.68
N LYS A 131 -15.17 -11.83 8.47
CA LYS A 131 -15.87 -12.95 7.84
C LYS A 131 -15.32 -13.28 6.46
N SER A 132 -15.08 -12.24 5.63
CA SER A 132 -14.52 -12.43 4.29
C SER A 132 -13.08 -12.92 4.32
N ALA A 133 -12.27 -12.50 5.29
CA ALA A 133 -10.90 -12.99 5.47
C ALA A 133 -10.89 -14.45 5.94
N ASP A 134 -11.76 -14.83 6.88
CA ASP A 134 -11.91 -16.21 7.36
C ASP A 134 -12.41 -17.12 6.23
N GLU A 135 -13.33 -16.68 5.41
CA GLU A 135 -13.81 -17.41 4.23
C GLU A 135 -12.71 -17.62 3.20
N LEU A 136 -11.88 -16.61 2.94
CA LEU A 136 -10.71 -16.72 2.06
C LEU A 136 -9.70 -17.72 2.60
N GLU A 137 -9.37 -17.64 3.89
CA GLU A 137 -8.45 -18.58 4.55
C GLU A 137 -8.99 -20.02 4.47
N ALA A 138 -10.29 -20.21 4.75
CA ALA A 138 -10.96 -21.51 4.63
C ALA A 138 -10.99 -22.03 3.19
N MET A 139 -11.14 -21.14 2.19
CA MET A 139 -11.07 -21.50 0.78
C MET A 139 -9.65 -21.95 0.39
N VAL A 140 -8.64 -21.15 0.75
CA VAL A 140 -7.23 -21.47 0.46
C VAL A 140 -6.81 -22.77 1.16
N GLY A 141 -7.29 -23.00 2.39
CA GLY A 141 -7.04 -24.24 3.15
C GLY A 141 -7.60 -25.49 2.48
N ARG A 142 -8.66 -25.37 1.65
CA ARG A 142 -9.24 -26.49 0.88
C ARG A 142 -8.52 -26.74 -0.45
N LEU A 143 -7.69 -25.79 -0.90
CA LEU A 143 -6.88 -25.98 -2.10
C LEU A 143 -5.72 -26.95 -1.82
N SER A 144 -5.29 -27.69 -2.83
CA SER A 144 -4.15 -28.60 -2.76
C SER A 144 -3.17 -28.30 -3.92
N GLY A 145 -1.91 -28.76 -3.76
CA GLY A 145 -0.88 -28.61 -4.79
C GLY A 145 -0.58 -27.17 -5.19
N GLY A 146 -0.41 -26.93 -6.49
CA GLY A 146 -0.04 -25.64 -7.06
C GLY A 146 -0.98 -24.49 -6.70
N PRO A 147 -2.30 -24.61 -6.76
CA PRO A 147 -3.23 -23.56 -6.35
C PRO A 147 -3.05 -23.11 -4.91
N ARG A 148 -2.84 -24.03 -3.97
CA ARG A 148 -2.55 -23.67 -2.57
C ARG A 148 -1.25 -22.87 -2.44
N LEU A 149 -0.21 -23.24 -3.17
CA LEU A 149 1.04 -22.50 -3.19
C LEU A 149 0.83 -21.06 -3.72
N VAL A 150 0.10 -20.92 -4.81
CA VAL A 150 -0.15 -19.60 -5.44
C VAL A 150 -0.96 -18.71 -4.51
N TYR A 151 -2.14 -19.14 -4.09
CA TYR A 151 -3.08 -18.28 -3.34
C TYR A 151 -2.73 -18.17 -1.85
N GLY A 152 -2.07 -19.17 -1.28
CA GLY A 152 -1.70 -19.16 0.13
C GLY A 152 -0.38 -18.46 0.41
N TYR A 153 0.54 -18.43 -0.55
CA TYR A 153 1.90 -17.95 -0.29
C TYR A 153 2.39 -16.93 -1.32
N ILE A 154 2.35 -17.25 -2.62
CA ILE A 154 2.94 -16.38 -3.65
C ILE A 154 2.15 -15.08 -3.75
N LEU A 155 0.83 -15.16 -3.80
CA LEU A 155 -0.02 -14.00 -4.01
C LEU A 155 0.04 -12.99 -2.85
N PRO A 156 -0.09 -13.40 -1.57
CA PRO A 156 0.11 -12.49 -0.43
C PRO A 156 1.50 -11.86 -0.39
N PHE A 157 2.54 -12.62 -0.76
CA PHE A 157 3.90 -12.09 -0.88
C PHE A 157 3.99 -11.04 -2.00
N SER A 158 3.47 -11.37 -3.19
CA SER A 158 3.46 -10.46 -4.34
C SER A 158 2.68 -9.19 -4.07
N GLU A 159 1.58 -9.28 -3.31
CA GLU A 159 0.80 -8.12 -2.88
C GLU A 159 1.67 -7.11 -2.13
N ARG A 160 2.46 -7.56 -1.18
CA ARG A 160 3.34 -6.68 -0.40
C ARG A 160 4.41 -6.02 -1.28
N VAL A 161 4.96 -6.75 -2.23
CA VAL A 161 5.90 -6.20 -3.21
C VAL A 161 5.22 -5.16 -4.12
N ILE A 162 4.04 -5.46 -4.64
CA ILE A 162 3.25 -4.54 -5.46
C ILE A 162 2.92 -3.26 -4.67
N ALA A 163 2.45 -3.40 -3.43
CA ALA A 163 2.17 -2.28 -2.55
C ALA A 163 3.42 -1.41 -2.32
N ALA A 164 4.58 -2.03 -2.05
CA ALA A 164 5.84 -1.30 -1.90
C ALA A 164 6.20 -0.51 -3.16
N VAL A 165 6.05 -1.10 -4.35
CA VAL A 165 6.31 -0.41 -5.62
C VAL A 165 5.34 0.75 -5.83
N ILE A 166 4.06 0.60 -5.49
CA ILE A 166 3.08 1.70 -5.51
C ILE A 166 3.52 2.82 -4.55
N HIS A 167 3.97 2.48 -3.35
CA HIS A 167 4.46 3.48 -2.39
C HIS A 167 5.71 4.20 -2.90
N ILE A 168 6.68 3.50 -3.45
CA ILE A 168 7.88 4.10 -4.05
C ILE A 168 7.48 5.05 -5.18
N GLY A 169 6.69 4.60 -6.14
CA GLY A 169 6.30 5.39 -7.29
C GLY A 169 5.47 6.60 -6.91
N THR A 170 4.46 6.44 -6.06
CA THR A 170 3.58 7.55 -5.67
C THR A 170 4.29 8.60 -4.83
N ARG A 171 5.15 8.22 -3.87
CA ARG A 171 5.95 9.17 -3.08
C ARG A 171 7.03 9.83 -3.92
N GLY A 172 7.62 9.09 -4.85
CA GLY A 172 8.51 9.66 -5.86
C GLY A 172 7.83 10.74 -6.69
N LEU A 173 6.62 10.49 -7.19
CA LEU A 173 5.82 11.48 -7.93
C LEU A 173 5.45 12.69 -7.07
N VAL A 174 5.11 12.51 -5.79
CA VAL A 174 4.85 13.63 -4.86
C VAL A 174 6.11 14.46 -4.64
N TYR A 175 7.27 13.81 -4.45
CA TYR A 175 8.55 14.49 -4.32
C TYR A 175 8.91 15.32 -5.56
N VAL A 176 8.78 14.70 -6.73
CA VAL A 176 9.00 15.39 -8.01
C VAL A 176 8.05 16.58 -8.16
N ALA A 177 6.76 16.42 -7.89
CA ALA A 177 5.79 17.52 -7.98
C ALA A 177 6.17 18.70 -7.07
N TYR A 178 6.61 18.39 -5.84
CA TYR A 178 7.02 19.40 -4.87
C TYR A 178 8.22 20.22 -5.36
N HIS A 179 9.27 19.56 -5.87
CA HIS A 179 10.50 20.24 -6.27
C HIS A 179 10.45 20.87 -7.67
N SER A 180 9.68 20.29 -8.59
CA SER A 180 9.53 20.84 -9.96
C SER A 180 8.44 21.89 -10.09
N ALA A 181 7.63 22.11 -9.07
CA ALA A 181 6.39 22.90 -9.12
C ALA A 181 5.42 22.46 -10.25
N ASN A 182 5.56 21.23 -10.74
CA ASN A 182 4.69 20.63 -11.74
C ASN A 182 3.60 19.80 -11.03
N PRO A 183 2.30 20.15 -11.14
CA PRO A 183 1.24 19.43 -10.45
C PRO A 183 0.92 18.05 -11.06
N LEU A 184 1.34 17.79 -12.30
CA LEU A 184 0.95 16.56 -12.99
C LEU A 184 1.41 15.27 -12.28
N PRO A 185 2.66 15.14 -11.77
CA PRO A 185 3.05 13.96 -10.98
C PRO A 185 2.20 13.76 -9.73
N LEU A 186 1.78 14.85 -9.05
CA LEU A 186 0.88 14.76 -7.89
C LEU A 186 -0.50 14.22 -8.29
N VAL A 187 -1.05 14.69 -9.40
CA VAL A 187 -2.33 14.20 -9.93
C VAL A 187 -2.24 12.71 -10.28
N MET A 188 -1.12 12.27 -10.87
CA MET A 188 -0.88 10.84 -11.15
C MET A 188 -0.84 10.01 -9.85
N ALA A 189 -0.15 10.49 -8.82
CA ALA A 189 -0.07 9.82 -7.53
C ALA A 189 -1.46 9.71 -6.86
N LEU A 190 -2.25 10.80 -6.86
CA LEU A 190 -3.62 10.80 -6.33
C LEU A 190 -4.55 9.85 -7.10
N ALA A 191 -4.46 9.85 -8.43
CA ALA A 191 -5.24 8.93 -9.27
C ALA A 191 -4.91 7.46 -8.98
N ALA A 192 -3.63 7.14 -8.75
CA ALA A 192 -3.19 5.80 -8.38
C ALA A 192 -3.80 5.33 -7.05
N PHE A 193 -3.80 6.20 -6.02
CA PHE A 193 -4.45 5.89 -4.73
C PHE A 193 -5.96 5.77 -4.86
N PHE A 194 -6.59 6.66 -5.62
CA PHE A 194 -8.02 6.60 -5.89
C PHE A 194 -8.42 5.28 -6.53
N LEU A 195 -7.62 4.77 -7.46
CA LEU A 195 -7.85 3.49 -8.12
C LEU A 195 -7.53 2.31 -7.22
N ALA A 196 -6.37 2.30 -6.55
CA ALA A 196 -5.91 1.17 -5.75
C ALA A 196 -6.75 0.99 -4.49
N ASP A 197 -6.80 1.98 -3.62
CA ASP A 197 -7.50 1.91 -2.34
C ASP A 197 -9.02 2.10 -2.48
N GLY A 198 -9.43 2.94 -3.42
CA GLY A 198 -10.83 3.25 -3.63
C GLY A 198 -11.54 2.15 -4.41
N ILE A 199 -11.35 2.13 -5.72
CA ILE A 199 -12.17 1.29 -6.60
C ILE A 199 -11.79 -0.18 -6.46
N ILE A 200 -10.50 -0.52 -6.47
CA ILE A 200 -10.05 -1.91 -6.48
C ILE A 200 -10.20 -2.53 -5.09
N GLY A 201 -9.60 -1.93 -4.07
CA GLY A 201 -9.60 -2.48 -2.72
C GLY A 201 -10.99 -2.53 -2.11
N TYR A 202 -11.71 -1.41 -2.15
CA TYR A 202 -13.05 -1.34 -1.56
C TYR A 202 -14.07 -2.22 -2.26
N ARG A 203 -14.05 -2.25 -3.59
CA ARG A 203 -14.99 -3.06 -4.37
C ARG A 203 -14.77 -4.56 -4.16
N LEU A 204 -13.52 -5.00 -4.06
CA LEU A 204 -13.18 -6.39 -3.76
C LEU A 204 -13.71 -6.81 -2.39
N ILE A 205 -13.48 -5.96 -1.38
CA ILE A 205 -13.85 -6.21 0.02
C ILE A 205 -15.37 -6.17 0.20
N HIS A 206 -16.03 -5.09 -0.25
CA HIS A 206 -17.47 -4.89 0.02
C HIS A 206 -18.42 -5.73 -0.83
N GLN A 207 -17.96 -6.21 -1.98
CA GLN A 207 -18.75 -7.13 -2.80
C GLN A 207 -18.59 -8.60 -2.37
N GLY A 208 -17.83 -8.87 -1.28
CA GLY A 208 -17.58 -10.24 -0.81
C GLY A 208 -16.87 -11.14 -1.83
N ARG A 209 -16.11 -10.52 -2.75
CA ARG A 209 -15.44 -11.24 -3.85
C ARG A 209 -14.04 -11.75 -3.52
N LEU A 210 -13.63 -11.68 -2.27
CA LEU A 210 -12.34 -12.21 -1.84
C LEU A 210 -12.20 -13.71 -2.11
N CYS A 211 -13.33 -14.45 -2.08
CA CYS A 211 -13.37 -15.88 -2.40
C CYS A 211 -13.57 -16.18 -3.90
N ASP A 212 -13.72 -15.16 -4.75
CA ASP A 212 -13.74 -15.32 -6.20
C ASP A 212 -12.31 -15.16 -6.75
N LEU A 213 -11.66 -16.28 -7.06
CA LEU A 213 -10.30 -16.31 -7.57
C LEU A 213 -10.12 -15.51 -8.87
N ARG A 214 -11.17 -15.44 -9.72
CA ARG A 214 -11.13 -14.64 -10.94
C ARG A 214 -11.13 -13.14 -10.63
N ALA A 215 -11.98 -12.71 -9.69
CA ALA A 215 -12.02 -11.32 -9.25
C ALA A 215 -10.70 -10.94 -8.54
N LEU A 216 -10.15 -11.83 -7.72
CA LEU A 216 -8.88 -11.66 -7.04
C LEU A 216 -7.73 -11.47 -8.06
N ASN A 217 -7.61 -12.36 -9.05
CA ASN A 217 -6.57 -12.26 -10.08
C ASN A 217 -6.68 -10.96 -10.90
N LYS A 218 -7.90 -10.53 -11.25
CA LYS A 218 -8.12 -9.25 -11.94
C LYS A 218 -7.68 -8.05 -11.08
N THR A 219 -7.92 -8.12 -9.78
CA THR A 219 -7.49 -7.09 -8.83
C THR A 219 -5.98 -6.99 -8.78
N TYR A 220 -5.28 -8.11 -8.65
CA TYR A 220 -3.81 -8.11 -8.64
C TYR A 220 -3.21 -7.65 -9.96
N ALA A 221 -3.81 -8.02 -11.08
CA ALA A 221 -3.40 -7.50 -12.39
C ALA A 221 -3.57 -5.97 -12.47
N GLY A 222 -4.68 -5.44 -11.96
CA GLY A 222 -4.92 -4.00 -11.88
C GLY A 222 -3.92 -3.28 -10.98
N LEU A 223 -3.66 -3.81 -9.78
CA LEU A 223 -2.66 -3.25 -8.86
C LEU A 223 -1.25 -3.29 -9.45
N SER A 224 -0.89 -4.37 -10.14
CA SER A 224 0.41 -4.48 -10.83
C SER A 224 0.54 -3.44 -11.94
N ALA A 225 -0.53 -3.21 -12.72
CA ALA A 225 -0.54 -2.18 -13.75
C ALA A 225 -0.35 -0.77 -13.14
N ILE A 226 -1.05 -0.47 -12.02
CA ILE A 226 -0.88 0.79 -11.30
C ILE A 226 0.57 0.92 -10.80
N ALA A 227 1.15 -0.12 -10.21
CA ALA A 227 2.53 -0.13 -9.74
C ALA A 227 3.52 0.20 -10.86
N VAL A 228 3.37 -0.41 -12.03
CA VAL A 228 4.21 -0.14 -13.20
C VAL A 228 4.05 1.31 -13.67
N ILE A 229 2.80 1.79 -13.77
CA ILE A 229 2.52 3.16 -14.24
C ILE A 229 3.14 4.22 -13.31
N VAL A 230 2.95 4.08 -11.99
CA VAL A 230 3.49 5.09 -11.06
C VAL A 230 5.01 5.02 -10.95
N LEU A 231 5.59 3.82 -11.03
CA LEU A 231 7.05 3.68 -11.04
C LEU A 231 7.65 4.25 -12.33
N ALA A 232 7.07 3.93 -13.48
CA ALA A 232 7.49 4.51 -14.76
C ALA A 232 7.34 6.04 -14.77
N GLY A 233 6.22 6.55 -14.25
CA GLY A 233 6.00 7.99 -14.09
C GLY A 233 7.07 8.62 -13.20
N PHE A 234 7.38 8.02 -12.05
CA PHE A 234 8.44 8.50 -11.18
C PHE A 234 9.80 8.57 -11.90
N LEU A 235 10.17 7.50 -12.62
CA LEU A 235 11.43 7.46 -13.37
C LEU A 235 11.47 8.49 -14.49
N LEU A 236 10.38 8.68 -15.22
CA LEU A 236 10.29 9.63 -16.34
C LEU A 236 10.33 11.09 -15.90
N TYR A 237 9.76 11.40 -14.74
CA TYR A 237 9.74 12.77 -14.21
C TYR A 237 10.95 13.10 -13.32
N TRP A 238 11.76 12.10 -12.97
CA TRP A 238 12.99 12.36 -12.21
C TRP A 238 14.02 13.05 -13.11
N PRO A 239 14.57 14.21 -12.73
CA PRO A 239 15.55 14.90 -13.55
C PRO A 239 16.89 14.15 -13.58
N GLU A 240 17.57 14.15 -14.74
CA GLU A 240 18.84 13.43 -14.95
C GLU A 240 19.96 13.83 -13.98
N GLY A 241 19.95 15.05 -13.47
CA GLY A 241 20.94 15.56 -12.50
C GLY A 241 20.51 15.49 -11.04
N GLY A 242 19.28 15.02 -10.75
CA GLY A 242 18.69 15.14 -9.42
C GLY A 242 18.19 16.55 -9.12
N TYR A 243 17.82 16.80 -7.87
CA TYR A 243 17.37 18.11 -7.37
C TYR A 243 18.41 18.79 -6.46
N GLY A 244 19.61 18.22 -6.34
CA GLY A 244 20.70 18.71 -5.47
C GLY A 244 21.73 19.54 -6.19
#